data_be2b2f0c4d66e9f24111bee7c0771b89
#
_entry.id   be2b2f0c4d66e9f24111bee7c0771b89
#
_cell.length_a   1.000
_cell.length_b   1.000
_cell.length_c   1.000
_cell.angle_alpha   90.00
_cell.angle_beta   90.00
_cell.angle_gamma   90.00
#
_symmetry.space_group_name_H-M   'P 1'
#
loop_
_entity.id
_entity.type
_entity.pdbx_description
1 polymer ?
#
loop_
_entity_poly.entity_id
_entity_poly.type
_entity_poly.pdbx_seq_one_letter_code
_entity_poly.pdbx_strand_id
1 'polypeptide(L)'
;FQDRMGWNLYYAWYMYCVVAWFVVDGKWVEGLPLRTGEKLRYKINALKTGAIALGFAMTIIFIKGPASFTLLYDHFPGLLSAALVNSILQAIYVYAASFHGKKLLALGGNSGNPIFDWFIGRELNPRIGEFDIKTFNELRPGLILWALLDISCVCHQYTKFGWVSDSIVLVTLFHIWYIVDSLINESTILTQMDITTDGFGFMLSVGDLAWLPFTYCLQARFLAFHPIHLGWLGVLAILAVQFTGYYIFRVANLEKNEFRHGRNPKGTY
;
A
#
# COMPACT_ATOMS: atom_id res chain seq x y z
N PHE A 1 -21.66 -1.30 7.64
CA PHE A 1 -22.34 -0.17 6.97
C PHE A 1 -22.89 0.88 7.95
N GLN A 2 -23.14 0.58 9.23
CA GLN A 2 -23.66 1.56 10.20
C GLN A 2 -22.58 2.35 10.95
N ASP A 3 -21.31 2.01 10.79
CA ASP A 3 -20.20 2.69 11.45
C ASP A 3 -19.77 3.95 10.68
N ARG A 4 -20.53 5.03 10.87
CA ARG A 4 -20.26 6.33 10.24
C ARG A 4 -18.87 6.87 10.55
N MET A 5 -18.35 6.60 11.75
CA MET A 5 -17.03 7.09 12.15
C MET A 5 -15.93 6.40 11.34
N GLY A 6 -15.99 5.08 11.18
CA GLY A 6 -15.04 4.32 10.35
C GLY A 6 -15.06 4.80 8.89
N TRP A 7 -16.24 5.07 8.33
CA TRP A 7 -16.36 5.63 6.99
C TRP A 7 -15.72 7.01 6.88
N ASN A 8 -16.01 7.91 7.81
CA ASN A 8 -15.42 9.25 7.82
C ASN A 8 -13.89 9.21 7.95
N LEU A 9 -13.36 8.34 8.82
CA LEU A 9 -11.92 8.15 8.99
C LEU A 9 -11.27 7.65 7.70
N TYR A 10 -11.88 6.67 7.02
CA TYR A 10 -11.34 6.17 5.76
C TYR A 10 -11.34 7.22 4.66
N TYR A 11 -12.44 7.94 4.45
CA TYR A 11 -12.47 8.96 3.41
C TYR A 11 -11.61 10.18 3.73
N ALA A 12 -11.49 10.57 5.01
CA ALA A 12 -10.54 11.60 5.43
C ALA A 12 -9.09 11.17 5.13
N TRP A 13 -8.76 9.92 5.41
CA TRP A 13 -7.47 9.31 5.07
C TRP A 13 -7.23 9.30 3.55
N TYR A 14 -8.17 8.80 2.77
CA TYR A 14 -8.04 8.74 1.32
C TYR A 14 -7.87 10.14 0.71
N MET A 15 -8.67 11.11 1.17
CA MET A 15 -8.55 12.52 0.75
C MET A 15 -7.20 13.13 1.15
N TYR A 16 -6.68 12.81 2.35
CA TYR A 16 -5.33 13.20 2.72
C TYR A 16 -4.30 12.69 1.70
N CYS A 17 -4.35 11.42 1.31
CA CYS A 17 -3.43 10.86 0.32
C CYS A 17 -3.55 11.57 -1.04
N VAL A 18 -4.76 11.85 -1.50
CA VAL A 18 -5.00 12.59 -2.75
C VAL A 18 -4.43 14.00 -2.66
N VAL A 19 -4.77 14.76 -1.62
CA VAL A 19 -4.26 16.12 -1.42
C VAL A 19 -2.73 16.13 -1.31
N ALA A 20 -2.16 15.20 -0.54
CA ALA A 20 -0.72 15.08 -0.39
C ALA A 20 -0.02 14.78 -1.73
N TRP A 21 -0.62 13.98 -2.61
CA TRP A 21 -0.06 13.75 -3.94
C TRP A 21 0.09 15.05 -4.72
N PHE A 22 -0.89 15.96 -4.65
CA PHE A 22 -0.83 17.24 -5.35
C PHE A 22 0.10 18.25 -4.67
N VAL A 23 0.01 18.39 -3.35
CA VAL A 23 0.65 19.46 -2.57
C VAL A 23 2.09 19.12 -2.19
N VAL A 24 2.37 17.87 -1.81
CA VAL A 24 3.71 17.47 -1.39
C VAL A 24 4.62 17.38 -2.62
N ASP A 25 5.74 18.09 -2.57
CA ASP A 25 6.71 18.08 -3.65
C ASP A 25 7.34 16.70 -3.86
N GLY A 26 7.62 16.35 -5.12
CA GLY A 26 8.15 15.07 -5.52
C GLY A 26 8.97 15.11 -6.81
N LYS A 27 9.83 14.12 -6.98
CA LYS A 27 10.61 13.94 -8.20
C LYS A 27 9.74 13.33 -9.29
N TRP A 28 9.82 13.85 -10.52
CA TRP A 28 9.20 13.22 -11.68
C TRP A 28 10.16 12.22 -12.32
N VAL A 29 9.69 11.01 -12.55
CA VAL A 29 10.46 9.91 -13.15
C VAL A 29 9.70 9.36 -14.36
N GLU A 30 10.43 9.04 -15.42
CA GLU A 30 9.87 8.33 -16.56
C GLU A 30 9.80 6.82 -16.29
N GLY A 31 8.65 6.23 -16.61
CA GLY A 31 8.47 4.78 -16.61
C GLY A 31 9.15 4.10 -17.80
N LEU A 32 8.98 2.78 -17.90
CA LEU A 32 9.42 2.02 -19.07
C LEU A 32 8.62 2.43 -20.32
N PRO A 33 9.22 2.27 -21.53
CA PRO A 33 8.50 2.51 -22.76
C PRO A 33 7.25 1.61 -22.86
N LEU A 34 6.11 2.22 -23.15
CA LEU A 34 4.89 1.50 -23.48
C LEU A 34 5.01 0.80 -24.85
N ARG A 35 4.05 -0.08 -25.19
CA ARG A 35 3.99 -0.70 -26.52
C ARG A 35 3.91 0.30 -27.68
N THR A 36 3.47 1.53 -27.40
CA THR A 36 3.44 2.64 -28.36
C THR A 36 4.78 3.32 -28.56
N GLY A 37 5.79 3.00 -27.73
CA GLY A 37 7.08 3.69 -27.66
C GLY A 37 7.08 4.91 -26.75
N GLU A 38 5.92 5.37 -26.29
CA GLU A 38 5.79 6.50 -25.38
C GLU A 38 6.21 6.11 -23.95
N LYS A 39 6.70 7.08 -23.19
CA LYS A 39 7.00 6.94 -21.76
C LYS A 39 6.06 7.81 -20.94
N LEU A 40 5.49 7.23 -19.92
CA LEU A 40 4.66 7.97 -18.97
C LEU A 40 5.52 8.54 -17.84
N ARG A 41 5.15 9.72 -17.34
CA ARG A 41 5.79 10.35 -16.19
C ARG A 41 5.03 10.06 -14.92
N TYR A 42 5.75 9.85 -13.82
CA TYR A 42 5.22 9.50 -12.51
C TYR A 42 5.82 10.37 -11.43
N LYS A 43 4.99 10.86 -10.50
CA LYS A 43 5.44 11.67 -9.38
C LYS A 43 5.82 10.78 -8.19
N ILE A 44 7.06 10.85 -7.78
CA ILE A 44 7.64 10.09 -6.68
C ILE A 44 7.62 10.95 -5.42
N ASN A 45 6.62 10.73 -4.53
CA ASN A 45 6.47 11.46 -3.27
C ASN A 45 5.82 10.62 -2.15
N ALA A 46 5.68 9.30 -2.34
CA ALA A 46 5.01 8.45 -1.37
C ALA A 46 5.74 8.39 -0.03
N LEU A 47 7.09 8.39 -0.03
CA LEU A 47 7.88 8.43 1.21
C LEU A 47 7.59 9.69 2.03
N LYS A 48 7.56 10.86 1.40
CA LYS A 48 7.22 12.12 2.09
C LYS A 48 5.79 12.10 2.62
N THR A 49 4.84 11.61 1.82
CA THR A 49 3.45 11.44 2.24
C THR A 49 3.33 10.52 3.45
N GLY A 50 4.00 9.36 3.42
CA GLY A 50 4.04 8.42 4.54
C GLY A 50 4.70 9.01 5.79
N ALA A 51 5.83 9.70 5.63
CA ALA A 51 6.54 10.33 6.75
C ALA A 51 5.68 11.39 7.46
N ILE A 52 4.94 12.22 6.70
CA ILE A 52 4.01 13.20 7.27
C ILE A 52 2.88 12.50 8.05
N ALA A 53 2.28 11.44 7.47
CA ALA A 53 1.21 10.69 8.13
C ALA A 53 1.67 10.01 9.42
N LEU A 54 2.81 9.31 9.37
CA LEU A 54 3.38 8.64 10.54
C LEU A 54 3.83 9.66 11.60
N GLY A 55 4.46 10.76 11.18
CA GLY A 55 4.84 11.86 12.08
C GLY A 55 3.64 12.46 12.79
N PHE A 56 2.54 12.68 12.07
CA PHE A 56 1.28 13.17 12.65
C PHE A 56 0.69 12.17 13.65
N ALA A 57 0.64 10.87 13.31
CA ALA A 57 0.18 9.82 14.21
C ALA A 57 1.01 9.77 15.50
N MET A 58 2.34 9.76 15.38
CA MET A 58 3.24 9.75 16.54
C MET A 58 3.11 11.01 17.38
N THR A 59 2.89 12.17 16.78
CA THR A 59 2.63 13.44 17.50
C THR A 59 1.35 13.37 18.32
N ILE A 60 0.26 12.83 17.75
CA ILE A 60 -0.99 12.64 18.49
C ILE A 60 -0.77 11.70 19.69
N ILE A 61 -0.10 10.57 19.46
CA ILE A 61 0.20 9.58 20.51
C ILE A 61 1.04 10.22 21.63
N PHE A 62 2.06 11.00 21.26
CA PHE A 62 2.93 11.65 22.24
C PHE A 62 2.22 12.71 23.08
N ILE A 63 1.37 13.55 22.45
CA ILE A 63 0.69 14.66 23.15
C ILE A 63 -0.54 14.18 23.92
N LYS A 64 -1.35 13.27 23.34
CA LYS A 64 -2.65 12.86 23.90
C LYS A 64 -2.64 11.46 24.52
N GLY A 65 -1.53 10.74 24.42
CA GLY A 65 -1.37 9.36 24.89
C GLY A 65 -1.91 8.32 23.90
N PRO A 66 -1.52 7.04 24.09
CA PRO A 66 -1.87 5.94 23.17
C PRO A 66 -3.38 5.73 22.98
N ALA A 67 -4.18 5.97 24.03
CA ALA A 67 -5.64 5.84 23.95
C ALA A 67 -6.30 6.73 22.87
N SER A 68 -5.64 7.83 22.48
CA SER A 68 -6.13 8.72 21.44
C SER A 68 -5.98 8.17 20.03
N PHE A 69 -5.20 7.10 19.84
CA PHE A 69 -4.92 6.52 18.53
C PHE A 69 -5.50 5.09 18.38
N THR A 70 -6.45 4.68 19.22
CA THR A 70 -7.15 3.39 19.07
C THR A 70 -8.27 3.43 18.04
N LEU A 71 -8.64 4.60 17.53
CA LEU A 71 -9.78 4.82 16.63
C LEU A 71 -9.77 3.91 15.40
N LEU A 72 -8.60 3.67 14.78
CA LEU A 72 -8.52 2.80 13.61
C LEU A 72 -8.77 1.33 13.97
N TYR A 73 -8.32 0.92 15.14
CA TYR A 73 -8.59 -0.41 15.69
C TYR A 73 -10.07 -0.59 16.03
N ASP A 74 -10.67 0.40 16.71
CA ASP A 74 -12.05 0.34 17.21
C ASP A 74 -13.07 0.38 16.05
N HIS A 75 -12.78 1.15 15.00
CA HIS A 75 -13.63 1.31 13.82
C HIS A 75 -13.18 0.47 12.61
N PHE A 76 -12.42 -0.60 12.83
CA PHE A 76 -11.87 -1.45 11.78
C PHE A 76 -12.91 -1.98 10.76
N PRO A 77 -14.09 -2.51 11.16
CA PRO A 77 -15.09 -2.96 10.19
C PRO A 77 -15.66 -1.83 9.33
N GLY A 78 -15.81 -0.64 9.91
CA GLY A 78 -16.27 0.55 9.18
C GLY A 78 -15.23 1.00 8.15
N LEU A 79 -13.97 1.07 8.52
CA LEU A 79 -12.85 1.37 7.62
C LEU A 79 -12.79 0.36 6.47
N LEU A 80 -12.83 -0.95 6.76
CA LEU A 80 -12.82 -2.00 5.74
C LEU A 80 -13.99 -1.89 4.78
N SER A 81 -15.21 -1.67 5.31
CA SER A 81 -16.40 -1.53 4.46
C SER A 81 -16.32 -0.30 3.54
N ALA A 82 -15.79 0.81 4.03
CA ALA A 82 -15.56 2.02 3.22
C ALA A 82 -14.48 1.79 2.15
N ALA A 83 -13.40 1.09 2.50
CA ALA A 83 -12.34 0.72 1.56
C ALA A 83 -12.85 -0.18 0.44
N LEU A 84 -13.64 -1.18 0.75
CA LEU A 84 -14.28 -2.07 -0.23
C LEU A 84 -15.21 -1.30 -1.18
N VAL A 85 -16.06 -0.43 -0.64
CA VAL A 85 -16.95 0.38 -1.49
C VAL A 85 -16.15 1.33 -2.37
N ASN A 86 -15.14 2.01 -1.82
CA ASN A 86 -14.28 2.92 -2.61
C ASN A 86 -13.56 2.16 -3.74
N SER A 87 -12.99 0.99 -3.45
CA SER A 87 -12.27 0.20 -4.45
C SER A 87 -13.18 -0.33 -5.57
N ILE A 88 -14.40 -0.77 -5.22
CA ILE A 88 -15.39 -1.20 -6.20
C ILE A 88 -15.83 -0.03 -7.11
N LEU A 89 -16.11 1.13 -6.51
CA LEU A 89 -16.49 2.33 -7.26
C LEU A 89 -15.37 2.81 -8.18
N GLN A 90 -14.11 2.74 -7.75
CA GLN A 90 -12.97 3.04 -8.61
C GLN A 90 -12.85 2.04 -9.78
N ALA A 91 -12.99 0.74 -9.53
CA ALA A 91 -12.97 -0.27 -10.56
C ALA A 91 -14.07 -0.05 -11.61
N ILE A 92 -15.29 0.31 -11.18
CA ILE A 92 -16.39 0.67 -12.08
C ILE A 92 -16.04 1.91 -12.90
N TYR A 93 -15.52 2.95 -12.23
CA TYR A 93 -15.15 4.21 -12.87
C TYR A 93 -14.09 4.00 -13.95
N VAL A 94 -12.97 3.33 -13.64
CA VAL A 94 -11.88 3.13 -14.61
C VAL A 94 -12.30 2.23 -15.77
N TYR A 95 -13.14 1.24 -15.51
CA TYR A 95 -13.71 0.41 -16.56
C TYR A 95 -14.60 1.22 -17.49
N ALA A 96 -15.55 2.00 -16.96
CA ALA A 96 -16.41 2.87 -17.78
C ALA A 96 -15.60 3.93 -18.54
N ALA A 97 -14.61 4.55 -17.91
CA ALA A 97 -13.73 5.55 -18.51
C ALA A 97 -12.89 4.96 -19.65
N SER A 98 -12.54 3.67 -19.59
CA SER A 98 -11.73 3.00 -20.62
C SER A 98 -12.37 2.92 -22.00
N PHE A 99 -13.67 3.16 -22.12
CA PHE A 99 -14.40 3.20 -23.39
C PHE A 99 -14.38 4.58 -24.05
N HIS A 100 -13.84 5.59 -23.39
CA HIS A 100 -13.83 6.97 -23.89
C HIS A 100 -12.41 7.40 -24.24
N GLY A 101 -12.27 7.98 -25.43
CA GLY A 101 -10.98 8.48 -25.95
C GLY A 101 -10.02 7.39 -26.44
N LYS A 102 -8.78 7.81 -26.73
CA LYS A 102 -7.71 6.88 -27.13
C LYS A 102 -7.01 6.35 -25.88
N LYS A 103 -7.29 5.11 -25.51
CA LYS A 103 -6.73 4.45 -24.32
C LYS A 103 -5.82 3.29 -24.73
N LEU A 104 -4.70 3.13 -24.00
CA LEU A 104 -3.87 1.94 -24.15
C LEU A 104 -4.47 0.83 -23.28
N LEU A 105 -5.00 -0.19 -23.94
CA LEU A 105 -5.62 -1.31 -23.25
C LEU A 105 -4.56 -2.32 -22.79
N ALA A 106 -4.76 -2.90 -21.62
CA ALA A 106 -3.96 -4.03 -21.15
C ALA A 106 -4.17 -5.25 -22.07
N LEU A 107 -3.12 -6.05 -22.26
CA LEU A 107 -3.21 -7.24 -23.13
C LEU A 107 -4.24 -8.25 -22.63
N GLY A 108 -4.31 -8.45 -21.31
CA GLY A 108 -5.29 -9.34 -20.69
C GLY A 108 -6.68 -8.72 -20.50
N GLY A 109 -6.82 -7.40 -20.61
CA GLY A 109 -8.04 -6.66 -20.24
C GLY A 109 -8.98 -6.33 -21.39
N ASN A 110 -8.82 -6.95 -22.54
CA ASN A 110 -9.68 -6.75 -23.73
C ASN A 110 -10.07 -8.09 -24.34
N SER A 111 -10.61 -8.98 -23.53
CA SER A 111 -11.00 -10.34 -23.91
C SER A 111 -12.34 -10.41 -24.67
N GLY A 112 -13.15 -9.37 -24.58
CA GLY A 112 -14.53 -9.32 -25.04
C GLY A 112 -15.54 -9.81 -23.99
N ASN A 113 -15.10 -10.29 -22.84
CA ASN A 113 -15.96 -10.61 -21.71
C ASN A 113 -15.97 -9.42 -20.74
N PRO A 114 -17.07 -8.68 -20.60
CA PRO A 114 -17.12 -7.47 -19.80
C PRO A 114 -16.86 -7.69 -18.31
N ILE A 115 -17.23 -8.84 -17.75
CA ILE A 115 -16.97 -9.17 -16.34
C ILE A 115 -15.49 -9.42 -16.11
N PHE A 116 -14.86 -10.20 -17.01
CA PHE A 116 -13.44 -10.49 -16.92
C PHE A 116 -12.59 -9.22 -17.13
N ASP A 117 -12.93 -8.42 -18.16
CA ASP A 117 -12.21 -7.19 -18.49
C ASP A 117 -12.35 -6.13 -17.35
N TRP A 118 -13.51 -6.07 -16.69
CA TRP A 118 -13.70 -5.25 -15.49
C TRP A 118 -12.87 -5.77 -14.30
N PHE A 119 -12.83 -7.08 -14.13
CA PHE A 119 -12.11 -7.71 -13.01
C PHE A 119 -10.59 -7.50 -13.11
N ILE A 120 -10.00 -7.83 -14.25
CA ILE A 120 -8.55 -7.74 -14.46
C ILE A 120 -8.07 -6.31 -14.75
N GLY A 121 -8.95 -5.46 -15.30
CA GLY A 121 -8.64 -4.09 -15.71
C GLY A 121 -8.43 -3.94 -17.21
N ARG A 122 -9.28 -3.11 -17.84
CA ARG A 122 -9.26 -2.90 -19.29
C ARG A 122 -8.18 -1.91 -19.73
N GLU A 123 -8.05 -0.78 -19.05
CA GLU A 123 -7.02 0.23 -19.34
C GLU A 123 -5.72 -0.09 -18.58
N LEU A 124 -4.59 0.01 -19.27
CA LEU A 124 -3.28 -0.31 -18.69
C LEU A 124 -2.88 0.69 -17.59
N ASN A 125 -2.98 1.98 -17.85
CA ASN A 125 -2.60 3.05 -16.93
C ASN A 125 -3.67 4.14 -16.89
N PRO A 126 -4.79 3.94 -16.15
CA PRO A 126 -5.85 4.94 -16.07
C PRO A 126 -5.33 6.22 -15.36
N ARG A 127 -5.58 7.39 -16.00
CA ARG A 127 -5.06 8.68 -15.56
C ARG A 127 -6.10 9.78 -15.63
N ILE A 128 -5.97 10.75 -14.72
CA ILE A 128 -6.64 12.04 -14.76
C ILE A 128 -5.53 13.11 -14.90
N GLY A 129 -5.24 13.53 -16.13
CA GLY A 129 -4.06 14.35 -16.43
C GLY A 129 -2.76 13.60 -16.11
N GLU A 130 -1.92 14.15 -15.24
CA GLU A 130 -0.68 13.50 -14.79
C GLU A 130 -0.88 12.56 -13.60
N PHE A 131 -2.06 12.56 -12.96
CA PHE A 131 -2.38 11.70 -11.84
C PHE A 131 -2.68 10.28 -12.32
N ASP A 132 -1.75 9.37 -12.08
CA ASP A 132 -1.90 7.94 -12.40
C ASP A 132 -2.61 7.23 -11.24
N ILE A 133 -3.83 6.73 -11.49
CA ILE A 133 -4.69 6.12 -10.47
C ILE A 133 -4.06 4.83 -9.93
N LYS A 134 -3.45 4.03 -10.80
CA LYS A 134 -2.87 2.73 -10.43
C LYS A 134 -1.67 2.88 -9.49
N THR A 135 -0.64 3.64 -9.89
CA THR A 135 0.55 3.86 -9.07
C THR A 135 0.24 4.64 -7.78
N PHE A 136 -0.78 5.50 -7.80
CA PHE A 136 -1.24 6.19 -6.61
C PHE A 136 -1.79 5.20 -5.58
N ASN A 137 -2.71 4.31 -5.99
CA ASN A 137 -3.35 3.36 -5.10
C ASN A 137 -2.37 2.33 -4.55
N GLU A 138 -1.42 1.87 -5.35
CA GLU A 138 -0.47 0.83 -4.97
C GLU A 138 0.39 1.21 -3.75
N LEU A 139 0.85 2.46 -3.66
CA LEU A 139 1.81 2.84 -2.62
C LEU A 139 1.25 3.73 -1.51
N ARG A 140 0.15 4.44 -1.72
CA ARG A 140 -0.26 5.47 -0.75
C ARG A 140 -1.41 5.04 0.15
N PRO A 141 -2.65 4.91 -0.35
CA PRO A 141 -3.78 4.72 0.55
C PRO A 141 -3.71 3.42 1.35
N GLY A 142 -3.36 2.31 0.70
CA GLY A 142 -3.34 1.01 1.35
C GLY A 142 -2.07 0.74 2.14
N LEU A 143 -0.90 0.95 1.52
CA LEU A 143 0.38 0.61 2.14
C LEU A 143 0.66 1.43 3.41
N ILE A 144 0.42 2.74 3.37
CA ILE A 144 0.63 3.60 4.53
C ILE A 144 -0.46 3.36 5.59
N LEU A 145 -1.71 3.07 5.18
CA LEU A 145 -2.79 2.73 6.10
C LEU A 145 -2.47 1.48 6.91
N TRP A 146 -1.83 0.48 6.29
CA TRP A 146 -1.40 -0.72 7.00
C TRP A 146 -0.50 -0.38 8.21
N ALA A 147 0.49 0.49 8.04
CA ALA A 147 1.33 0.93 9.16
C ALA A 147 0.51 1.63 10.27
N LEU A 148 -0.44 2.48 9.89
CA LEU A 148 -1.30 3.20 10.85
C LEU A 148 -2.22 2.25 11.61
N LEU A 149 -2.75 1.21 10.95
CA LEU A 149 -3.55 0.16 11.58
C LEU A 149 -2.73 -0.63 12.60
N ASP A 150 -1.50 -1.00 12.25
CA ASP A 150 -0.60 -1.72 13.17
C ASP A 150 -0.26 -0.87 14.40
N ILE A 151 0.07 0.41 14.22
CA ILE A 151 0.31 1.36 15.33
C ILE A 151 -0.94 1.46 16.22
N SER A 152 -2.13 1.51 15.61
CA SER A 152 -3.38 1.54 16.37
C SER A 152 -3.60 0.26 17.18
N CYS A 153 -3.21 -0.91 16.65
CA CYS A 153 -3.23 -2.19 17.38
C CYS A 153 -2.28 -2.18 18.59
N VAL A 154 -1.07 -1.63 18.44
CA VAL A 154 -0.12 -1.44 19.56
C VAL A 154 -0.70 -0.52 20.62
N CYS A 155 -1.30 0.60 20.22
CA CYS A 155 -1.96 1.54 21.12
C CYS A 155 -3.11 0.88 21.88
N HIS A 156 -3.92 0.05 21.19
CA HIS A 156 -5.01 -0.69 21.83
C HIS A 156 -4.47 -1.69 22.85
N GLN A 157 -3.43 -2.46 22.52
CA GLN A 157 -2.83 -3.39 23.49
C GLN A 157 -2.33 -2.67 24.74
N TYR A 158 -1.60 -1.55 24.56
CA TYR A 158 -1.13 -0.75 25.68
C TYR A 158 -2.28 -0.21 26.55
N THR A 159 -3.32 0.32 25.92
CA THR A 159 -4.49 0.89 26.65
C THR A 159 -5.22 -0.19 27.44
N LYS A 160 -5.30 -1.41 26.90
CA LYS A 160 -6.01 -2.52 27.52
C LYS A 160 -5.23 -3.19 28.66
N PHE A 161 -3.91 -3.38 28.49
CA PHE A 161 -3.09 -4.19 29.39
C PHE A 161 -2.10 -3.37 30.22
N GLY A 162 -1.86 -2.09 29.89
CA GLY A 162 -0.86 -1.24 30.51
C GLY A 162 0.58 -1.49 30.06
N TRP A 163 0.78 -2.44 29.13
CA TRP A 163 2.08 -2.80 28.55
C TRP A 163 1.92 -3.31 27.13
N VAL A 164 3.04 -3.46 26.41
CA VAL A 164 3.08 -3.94 25.04
C VAL A 164 3.97 -5.19 24.95
N SER A 165 3.51 -6.26 24.29
CA SER A 165 4.28 -7.48 24.11
C SER A 165 5.40 -7.30 23.08
N ASP A 166 6.50 -8.04 23.26
CA ASP A 166 7.60 -8.10 22.29
C ASP A 166 7.14 -8.62 20.90
N SER A 167 6.18 -9.54 20.88
CA SER A 167 5.62 -10.08 19.63
C SER A 167 4.93 -9.03 18.77
N ILE A 168 4.05 -8.19 19.32
CA ILE A 168 3.36 -7.15 18.53
C ILE A 168 4.32 -6.04 18.10
N VAL A 169 5.33 -5.73 18.93
CA VAL A 169 6.39 -4.78 18.57
C VAL A 169 7.17 -5.28 17.38
N LEU A 170 7.61 -6.55 17.38
CA LEU A 170 8.34 -7.14 16.25
C LEU A 170 7.52 -7.15 14.96
N VAL A 171 6.26 -7.61 15.02
CA VAL A 171 5.37 -7.61 13.85
C VAL A 171 5.21 -6.20 13.29
N THR A 172 4.88 -5.23 14.14
CA THR A 172 4.69 -3.84 13.72
C THR A 172 5.98 -3.24 13.13
N LEU A 173 7.14 -3.51 13.74
CA LEU A 173 8.42 -3.04 13.22
C LEU A 173 8.77 -3.67 11.87
N PHE A 174 8.50 -4.96 11.66
CA PHE A 174 8.75 -5.62 10.38
C PHE A 174 7.83 -5.11 9.29
N HIS A 175 6.56 -4.88 9.59
CA HIS A 175 5.61 -4.29 8.65
C HIS A 175 6.02 -2.85 8.28
N ILE A 176 6.34 -2.01 9.27
CA ILE A 176 6.82 -0.63 9.02
C ILE A 176 8.12 -0.65 8.22
N TRP A 177 9.04 -1.56 8.53
CA TRP A 177 10.28 -1.73 7.75
C TRP A 177 9.99 -2.03 6.28
N TYR A 178 9.11 -3.01 6.01
CA TYR A 178 8.70 -3.35 4.64
C TYR A 178 8.04 -2.15 3.92
N ILE A 179 7.14 -1.45 4.61
CA ILE A 179 6.43 -0.29 4.08
C ILE A 179 7.43 0.83 3.75
N VAL A 180 8.31 1.16 4.68
CA VAL A 180 9.33 2.22 4.47
C VAL A 180 10.29 1.84 3.35
N ASP A 181 10.75 0.59 3.27
CA ASP A 181 11.56 0.10 2.16
C ASP A 181 10.86 0.25 0.81
N SER A 182 9.57 -0.08 0.74
CA SER A 182 8.75 0.08 -0.46
C SER A 182 8.62 1.56 -0.86
N LEU A 183 8.40 2.45 0.12
CA LEU A 183 8.27 3.90 -0.13
C LEU A 183 9.60 4.54 -0.55
N ILE A 184 10.74 4.11 0.01
CA ILE A 184 12.08 4.55 -0.41
C ILE A 184 12.36 4.13 -1.86
N ASN A 185 11.92 2.94 -2.22
CA ASN A 185 12.12 2.35 -3.54
C ASN A 185 10.91 2.56 -4.47
N GLU A 186 10.09 3.58 -4.25
CA GLU A 186 8.88 3.87 -5.00
C GLU A 186 9.09 3.77 -6.53
N SER A 187 10.21 4.25 -7.05
CA SER A 187 10.48 4.21 -8.49
C SER A 187 10.66 2.80 -9.06
N THR A 188 10.95 1.80 -8.23
CA THR A 188 11.15 0.42 -8.71
C THR A 188 9.86 -0.28 -9.09
N ILE A 189 8.70 0.19 -8.57
CA ILE A 189 7.39 -0.36 -8.99
C ILE A 189 7.13 -0.13 -10.47
N LEU A 190 7.69 0.93 -11.05
CA LEU A 190 7.49 1.27 -12.47
C LEU A 190 8.02 0.20 -13.43
N THR A 191 8.76 -0.78 -12.92
CA THR A 191 9.24 -1.95 -13.68
C THR A 191 8.48 -3.24 -13.34
N GLN A 192 7.55 -3.21 -12.40
CA GLN A 192 6.76 -4.39 -12.01
C GLN A 192 5.67 -4.70 -13.05
N MET A 193 5.23 -5.96 -13.08
CA MET A 193 4.21 -6.43 -14.02
C MET A 193 2.87 -5.70 -13.80
N ASP A 194 2.52 -5.46 -12.54
CA ASP A 194 1.30 -4.75 -12.17
C ASP A 194 1.21 -3.37 -12.85
N ILE A 195 2.36 -2.70 -13.05
CA ILE A 195 2.41 -1.39 -13.71
C ILE A 195 2.58 -1.50 -15.22
N THR A 196 3.41 -2.46 -15.70
CA THR A 196 3.82 -2.51 -17.11
C THR A 196 2.93 -3.37 -18.00
N THR A 197 2.21 -4.32 -17.41
CA THR A 197 1.49 -5.38 -18.16
C THR A 197 0.02 -5.45 -17.78
N ASP A 198 -0.31 -5.39 -16.48
CA ASP A 198 -1.65 -5.60 -15.99
C ASP A 198 -2.50 -4.32 -16.06
N GLY A 199 -3.77 -4.48 -16.38
CA GLY A 199 -4.73 -3.38 -16.34
C GLY A 199 -5.10 -3.03 -14.91
N PHE A 200 -5.61 -1.81 -14.68
CA PHE A 200 -6.16 -1.44 -13.38
C PHE A 200 -7.68 -1.67 -13.36
N GLY A 201 -8.10 -2.73 -12.68
CA GLY A 201 -9.50 -3.14 -12.52
C GLY A 201 -9.84 -3.48 -11.08
N PHE A 202 -10.90 -4.29 -10.91
CA PHE A 202 -11.36 -4.71 -9.58
C PHE A 202 -10.26 -5.40 -8.77
N MET A 203 -9.50 -6.31 -9.40
CA MET A 203 -8.46 -7.11 -8.74
C MET A 203 -7.41 -6.22 -8.06
N LEU A 204 -6.81 -5.28 -8.80
CA LEU A 204 -5.79 -4.38 -8.24
C LEU A 204 -6.41 -3.33 -7.32
N SER A 205 -7.56 -2.75 -7.68
CA SER A 205 -8.20 -1.73 -6.84
C SER A 205 -8.58 -2.28 -5.46
N VAL A 206 -9.18 -3.47 -5.38
CA VAL A 206 -9.50 -4.13 -4.10
C VAL A 206 -8.22 -4.63 -3.42
N GLY A 207 -7.26 -5.13 -4.19
CA GLY A 207 -5.96 -5.55 -3.71
C GLY A 207 -5.26 -4.45 -2.93
N ASP A 208 -5.11 -3.29 -3.53
CA ASP A 208 -4.35 -2.16 -2.97
C ASP A 208 -5.09 -1.46 -1.81
N LEU A 209 -6.40 -1.24 -1.96
CA LEU A 209 -7.15 -0.39 -1.04
C LEU A 209 -7.78 -1.13 0.14
N ALA A 210 -8.14 -2.40 -0.06
CA ALA A 210 -8.83 -3.19 0.96
C ALA A 210 -8.04 -4.42 1.40
N TRP A 211 -7.62 -5.26 0.47
CA TRP A 211 -6.94 -6.50 0.82
C TRP A 211 -5.62 -6.24 1.56
N LEU A 212 -4.73 -5.44 0.99
CA LEU A 212 -3.41 -5.17 1.56
C LEU A 212 -3.50 -4.60 2.98
N PRO A 213 -4.12 -3.43 3.27
CA PRO A 213 -4.07 -2.86 4.61
C PRO A 213 -4.82 -3.70 5.64
N PHE A 214 -5.95 -4.31 5.30
CA PHE A 214 -6.81 -4.98 6.28
C PHE A 214 -6.50 -6.45 6.49
N THR A 215 -5.83 -7.11 5.55
CA THR A 215 -5.44 -8.52 5.70
C THR A 215 -4.06 -8.64 6.35
N TYR A 216 -3.10 -7.83 5.91
CA TYR A 216 -1.74 -7.92 6.46
C TYR A 216 -1.61 -7.35 7.87
N CYS A 217 -2.49 -6.45 8.32
CA CYS A 217 -2.50 -6.01 9.73
C CYS A 217 -3.16 -7.02 10.69
N LEU A 218 -3.74 -8.12 10.20
CA LEU A 218 -4.41 -9.12 11.06
C LEU A 218 -3.47 -9.78 12.08
N GLN A 219 -2.18 -9.89 11.76
CA GLN A 219 -1.18 -10.39 12.71
C GLN A 219 -1.07 -9.47 13.93
N ALA A 220 -0.90 -8.17 13.69
CA ALA A 220 -0.86 -7.17 14.77
C ALA A 220 -2.20 -7.11 15.52
N ARG A 221 -3.33 -7.21 14.79
CA ARG A 221 -4.66 -7.23 15.38
C ARG A 221 -4.88 -8.44 16.27
N PHE A 222 -4.45 -9.64 15.85
CA PHE A 222 -4.52 -10.85 16.67
C PHE A 222 -3.71 -10.68 17.96
N LEU A 223 -2.46 -10.19 17.86
CA LEU A 223 -1.59 -10.00 19.00
C LEU A 223 -2.09 -8.89 19.95
N ALA A 224 -2.88 -7.93 19.45
CA ALA A 224 -3.52 -6.92 20.30
C ALA A 224 -4.53 -7.52 21.29
N PHE A 225 -5.17 -8.67 20.95
CA PHE A 225 -6.02 -9.42 21.87
C PHE A 225 -5.30 -10.47 22.67
N HIS A 226 -4.28 -11.10 22.05
CA HIS A 226 -3.54 -12.25 22.57
C HIS A 226 -2.06 -11.92 22.69
N PRO A 227 -1.66 -11.14 23.72
CA PRO A 227 -0.26 -10.80 23.92
C PRO A 227 0.57 -12.07 24.14
N ILE A 228 1.65 -12.21 23.38
CA ILE A 228 2.58 -13.32 23.48
C ILE A 228 3.96 -12.77 23.84
N HIS A 229 4.55 -13.32 24.90
CA HIS A 229 5.93 -13.01 25.27
C HIS A 229 6.87 -14.06 24.69
N LEU A 230 7.75 -13.61 23.80
CA LEU A 230 8.72 -14.48 23.13
C LEU A 230 9.99 -14.71 23.99
N GLY A 231 10.29 -13.76 24.83
CA GLY A 231 11.55 -13.70 25.53
C GLY A 231 12.75 -13.44 24.58
N TRP A 232 13.92 -13.18 25.17
CA TRP A 232 15.10 -12.75 24.40
C TRP A 232 15.57 -13.80 23.37
N LEU A 233 15.49 -15.10 23.67
CA LEU A 233 15.87 -16.17 22.72
C LEU A 233 14.91 -16.23 21.53
N GLY A 234 13.60 -16.14 21.78
CA GLY A 234 12.60 -16.11 20.72
C GLY A 234 12.75 -14.88 19.81
N VAL A 235 12.98 -13.72 20.42
CA VAL A 235 13.25 -12.46 19.67
C VAL A 235 14.48 -12.61 18.80
N LEU A 236 15.61 -13.14 19.30
CA LEU A 236 16.83 -13.32 18.51
C LEU A 236 16.64 -14.32 17.36
N ALA A 237 15.93 -15.42 17.58
CA ALA A 237 15.64 -16.40 16.54
C ALA A 237 14.81 -15.79 15.41
N ILE A 238 13.77 -15.02 15.75
CA ILE A 238 12.92 -14.34 14.78
C ILE A 238 13.71 -13.27 14.01
N LEU A 239 14.54 -12.47 14.68
CA LEU A 239 15.39 -11.47 14.04
C LEU A 239 16.36 -12.11 13.05
N ALA A 240 16.98 -13.25 13.39
CA ALA A 240 17.88 -13.98 12.48
C ALA A 240 17.17 -14.39 11.18
N VAL A 241 15.95 -14.95 11.30
CA VAL A 241 15.12 -15.34 10.15
C VAL A 241 14.72 -14.11 9.34
N GLN A 242 14.28 -13.02 10.01
CA GLN A 242 13.84 -11.80 9.36
C GLN A 242 14.96 -11.14 8.55
N PHE A 243 16.15 -10.98 9.13
CA PHE A 243 17.27 -10.35 8.42
C PHE A 243 17.78 -11.22 7.26
N THR A 244 17.77 -12.54 7.41
CA THR A 244 18.11 -13.46 6.32
C THR A 244 17.09 -13.33 5.18
N GLY A 245 15.79 -13.36 5.50
CA GLY A 245 14.71 -13.20 4.53
C GLY A 245 14.75 -11.85 3.84
N TYR A 246 14.98 -10.76 4.60
CA TYR A 246 15.10 -9.42 4.05
C TYR A 246 16.30 -9.29 3.10
N TYR A 247 17.46 -9.86 3.45
CA TYR A 247 18.64 -9.87 2.59
C TYR A 247 18.32 -10.52 1.24
N ILE A 248 17.74 -11.73 1.25
CA ILE A 248 17.36 -12.47 0.03
C ILE A 248 16.36 -11.64 -0.80
N PHE A 249 15.31 -11.15 -0.15
CA PHE A 249 14.29 -10.30 -0.78
C PHE A 249 14.91 -9.08 -1.46
N ARG A 250 15.79 -8.37 -0.76
CA ARG A 250 16.38 -7.13 -1.26
C ARG A 250 17.30 -7.37 -2.44
N VAL A 251 18.18 -8.35 -2.33
CA VAL A 251 19.11 -8.71 -3.42
C VAL A 251 18.35 -9.12 -4.67
N ALA A 252 17.39 -10.04 -4.55
CA ALA A 252 16.60 -10.50 -5.69
C ALA A 252 15.81 -9.39 -6.38
N ASN A 253 15.22 -8.45 -5.60
CA ASN A 253 14.49 -7.32 -6.19
C ASN A 253 15.42 -6.30 -6.85
N LEU A 254 16.60 -6.05 -6.31
CA LEU A 254 17.59 -5.18 -6.93
C LEU A 254 18.09 -5.77 -8.25
N GLU A 255 18.48 -7.05 -8.27
CA GLU A 255 18.91 -7.74 -9.48
C GLU A 255 17.85 -7.69 -10.59
N LYS A 256 16.59 -7.99 -10.23
CA LYS A 256 15.45 -7.92 -11.14
C LYS A 256 15.24 -6.51 -11.70
N ASN A 257 15.35 -5.49 -10.86
CA ASN A 257 15.22 -4.09 -11.27
C ASN A 257 16.35 -3.67 -12.23
N GLU A 258 17.60 -4.03 -11.92
CA GLU A 258 18.77 -3.76 -12.78
C GLU A 258 18.64 -4.49 -14.13
N PHE A 259 18.21 -5.75 -14.13
CA PHE A 259 17.95 -6.51 -15.36
C PHE A 259 16.91 -5.81 -16.25
N ARG A 260 15.80 -5.36 -15.68
CA ARG A 260 14.73 -4.68 -16.43
C ARG A 260 15.15 -3.32 -17.00
N HIS A 261 16.16 -2.69 -16.41
CA HIS A 261 16.77 -1.47 -16.93
C HIS A 261 17.93 -1.73 -17.91
N GLY A 262 18.20 -2.99 -18.26
CA GLY A 262 19.32 -3.37 -19.14
C GLY A 262 20.70 -3.13 -18.52
N ARG A 263 20.77 -2.97 -17.20
CA ARG A 263 22.01 -2.67 -16.47
C ARG A 263 22.70 -3.89 -15.87
N ASN A 264 22.17 -5.10 -16.08
CA ASN A 264 22.82 -6.33 -15.62
C ASN A 264 23.85 -6.83 -16.65
N PRO A 265 25.16 -6.59 -16.47
CA PRO A 265 26.17 -6.93 -17.47
C PRO A 265 26.49 -8.43 -17.56
N LYS A 266 26.01 -9.23 -16.60
CA LYS A 266 26.40 -10.67 -16.52
C LYS A 266 25.40 -11.61 -17.16
N GLY A 267 24.19 -11.15 -17.52
CA GLY A 267 23.19 -11.99 -18.19
C GLY A 267 22.87 -13.32 -17.51
N THR A 268 23.21 -13.45 -16.24
CA THR A 268 23.02 -14.67 -15.47
C THR A 268 21.66 -14.63 -14.80
N TYR A 269 20.71 -15.20 -15.49
CA TYR A 269 19.54 -15.86 -14.91
C TYR A 269 19.42 -17.23 -15.52
#